data_96cdda7e6346649457588a2a390c61da
#
_entry.id   96cdda7e6346649457588a2a390c61da
#
_cell.length_a   1.000
_cell.length_b   1.000
_cell.length_c   1.000
_cell.angle_alpha   90.00
_cell.angle_beta   90.00
_cell.angle_gamma   90.00
#
_symmetry.space_group_name_H-M   'P 1'
#
loop_
_entity.id
_entity.type
_entity.pdbx_description
1 polymer ?
#
loop_
_entity_poly.entity_id
_entity_poly.type
_entity_poly.pdbx_seq_one_letter_code
_entity_poly.pdbx_strand_id
1 'polypeptide(L)'
;HRVICGDSTDASTYDALMAGEIADMVFTDPPYNVDYANTAKDKMRGTDRPILNDNLGAGFHDFLLAALTPTLAHCRGGIYVAMSSSELDVLQSAFRTAGGKWSTFIIWAKHTFTLGHADYQRQFEPILYGWPAYGTRHWCGARDQGDVWNIKKPQKNDLHPTMKPVELVERAIRNSSRPGDIVLDSFGGSGTTMIASEKSDRKARLIELDPKYVDVIVRRWQDYAGAQATRQSDGVAFDALVSEPGGLENREAVGRVANET
;
A
#
# COMPACT_ATOMS: atom_id res chain seq x y z
N HIS A 1 -7.73 10.68 7.66
CA HIS A 1 -7.42 9.34 7.10
C HIS A 1 -8.50 8.33 7.45
N ARG A 2 -8.52 7.20 6.74
CA ARG A 2 -9.34 6.02 7.08
C ARG A 2 -8.55 4.76 6.78
N VAL A 3 -8.75 3.72 7.58
CA VAL A 3 -8.27 2.35 7.31
C VAL A 3 -9.40 1.37 7.57
N ILE A 4 -9.51 0.35 6.73
CA ILE A 4 -10.48 -0.74 6.86
C ILE A 4 -9.74 -2.08 6.89
N CYS A 5 -10.17 -2.99 7.77
CA CYS A 5 -9.80 -4.39 7.69
C CYS A 5 -10.69 -5.06 6.65
N GLY A 6 -10.13 -5.51 5.53
CA GLY A 6 -10.93 -6.08 4.44
C GLY A 6 -10.08 -6.61 3.29
N ASP A 7 -10.76 -7.26 2.36
CA ASP A 7 -10.14 -7.85 1.17
C ASP A 7 -10.11 -6.83 0.03
N SER A 8 -8.95 -6.60 -0.54
CA SER A 8 -8.75 -5.71 -1.69
C SER A 8 -9.31 -6.26 -3.02
N THR A 9 -9.72 -7.51 -3.05
CA THR A 9 -10.42 -8.11 -4.21
C THR A 9 -11.93 -7.93 -4.16
N ASP A 10 -12.48 -7.49 -3.02
CA ASP A 10 -13.90 -7.23 -2.83
C ASP A 10 -14.25 -5.75 -3.03
N ALA A 11 -15.05 -5.45 -4.04
CA ALA A 11 -15.50 -4.09 -4.36
C ALA A 11 -16.27 -3.42 -3.19
N SER A 12 -17.01 -4.21 -2.39
CA SER A 12 -17.76 -3.68 -1.24
C SER A 12 -16.85 -3.09 -0.16
N THR A 13 -15.62 -3.60 -0.04
CA THR A 13 -14.58 -3.04 0.85
C THR A 13 -14.23 -1.60 0.44
N TYR A 14 -14.11 -1.35 -0.87
CA TYR A 14 -13.83 0.01 -1.38
C TYR A 14 -15.03 0.93 -1.18
N ASP A 15 -16.25 0.46 -1.43
CA ASP A 15 -17.46 1.26 -1.22
C ASP A 15 -17.57 1.73 0.24
N ALA A 16 -17.30 0.83 1.20
CA ALA A 16 -17.29 1.15 2.62
C ALA A 16 -16.16 2.12 3.00
N LEU A 17 -14.93 1.91 2.51
CA LEU A 17 -13.78 2.77 2.80
C LEU A 17 -13.94 4.17 2.21
N MET A 18 -14.33 4.22 0.94
CA MET A 18 -14.41 5.47 0.18
C MET A 18 -15.67 6.26 0.47
N ALA A 19 -16.78 5.61 0.84
CA ALA A 19 -18.06 6.26 1.17
C ALA A 19 -18.49 7.29 0.11
N GLY A 20 -18.39 6.92 -1.18
CA GLY A 20 -18.71 7.76 -2.33
C GLY A 20 -17.62 8.75 -2.76
N GLU A 21 -16.49 8.82 -2.04
CA GLU A 21 -15.33 9.61 -2.47
C GLU A 21 -14.55 8.88 -3.59
N ILE A 22 -13.78 9.62 -4.39
CA ILE A 22 -12.87 9.08 -5.42
C ILE A 22 -11.46 9.51 -5.09
N ALA A 23 -10.51 8.58 -5.14
CA ALA A 23 -9.11 8.87 -4.91
C ALA A 23 -8.51 9.69 -6.06
N ASP A 24 -7.63 10.63 -5.70
CA ASP A 24 -6.87 11.45 -6.65
C ASP A 24 -5.67 10.71 -7.20
N MET A 25 -5.14 9.78 -6.40
CA MET A 25 -4.07 8.87 -6.80
C MET A 25 -4.09 7.57 -5.98
N VAL A 26 -3.34 6.59 -6.47
CA VAL A 26 -3.05 5.33 -5.78
C VAL A 26 -1.54 5.17 -5.64
N PHE A 27 -1.09 4.75 -4.46
CA PHE A 27 0.20 4.08 -4.28
C PHE A 27 -0.04 2.79 -3.52
N THR A 28 0.34 1.65 -4.11
CA THR A 28 0.02 0.35 -3.52
C THR A 28 1.10 -0.69 -3.77
N ASP A 29 1.23 -1.66 -2.86
CA ASP A 29 2.29 -2.65 -2.78
C ASP A 29 1.70 -4.05 -2.55
N PRO A 30 1.09 -4.68 -3.58
CA PRO A 30 0.49 -6.01 -3.45
C PRO A 30 1.53 -7.08 -3.12
N PRO A 31 1.14 -8.26 -2.64
CA PRO A 31 2.02 -9.42 -2.51
C PRO A 31 2.75 -9.73 -3.84
N TYR A 32 3.99 -10.25 -3.77
CA TYR A 32 4.85 -10.42 -4.94
C TYR A 32 4.90 -11.85 -5.50
N ASN A 33 4.09 -12.76 -4.97
CA ASN A 33 4.06 -14.18 -5.36
C ASN A 33 5.40 -14.89 -5.15
N VAL A 34 6.16 -14.53 -4.12
CA VAL A 34 7.55 -15.01 -3.89
C VAL A 34 7.69 -15.94 -2.69
N ASP A 35 6.58 -16.33 -2.02
CA ASP A 35 6.56 -17.21 -0.84
C ASP A 35 7.55 -16.76 0.26
N TYR A 36 7.43 -15.53 0.70
CA TYR A 36 8.41 -14.82 1.54
C TYR A 36 8.68 -15.54 2.88
N ALA A 37 7.66 -16.19 3.49
CA ALA A 37 7.76 -16.86 4.78
C ALA A 37 8.52 -18.19 4.74
N ASN A 38 8.75 -18.79 3.56
CA ASN A 38 9.40 -20.09 3.41
C ASN A 38 10.90 -20.02 3.19
N THR A 39 11.53 -18.84 3.30
CA THR A 39 12.97 -18.75 3.14
C THR A 39 13.69 -19.42 4.32
N ALA A 40 14.78 -20.15 4.05
CA ALA A 40 15.59 -20.82 5.08
C ALA A 40 16.06 -19.84 6.18
N LYS A 41 16.21 -18.55 5.86
CA LYS A 41 16.67 -17.49 6.76
C LYS A 41 15.58 -17.08 7.76
N ASP A 42 14.32 -17.09 7.36
CA ASP A 42 13.20 -16.71 8.24
C ASP A 42 12.87 -17.84 9.20
N LYS A 43 12.94 -19.10 8.72
CA LYS A 43 12.83 -20.31 9.55
C LYS A 43 13.92 -20.37 10.64
N MET A 44 15.16 -19.95 10.34
CA MET A 44 16.26 -19.90 11.32
C MET A 44 16.10 -18.79 12.37
N ARG A 45 15.36 -17.72 12.07
CA ARG A 45 15.16 -16.57 12.97
C ARG A 45 13.94 -16.70 13.87
N GLY A 46 13.08 -17.70 13.66
CA GLY A 46 11.82 -17.85 14.40
C GLY A 46 10.85 -16.68 14.22
N THR A 47 11.04 -15.88 13.17
CA THR A 47 10.20 -14.74 12.81
C THR A 47 9.32 -15.11 11.63
N ASP A 48 8.52 -16.17 11.81
CA ASP A 48 7.56 -16.59 10.79
C ASP A 48 6.43 -15.56 10.72
N ARG A 49 6.50 -14.68 9.72
CA ARG A 49 5.47 -13.68 9.41
C ARG A 49 5.02 -13.90 7.97
N PRO A 50 4.09 -14.84 7.73
CA PRO A 50 3.56 -15.08 6.40
C PRO A 50 2.85 -13.81 5.90
N ILE A 51 3.09 -13.47 4.63
CA ILE A 51 2.30 -12.48 3.92
C ILE A 51 1.14 -13.24 3.28
N LEU A 52 -0.09 -12.83 3.58
CA LEU A 52 -1.27 -13.45 2.99
C LEU A 52 -1.25 -13.24 1.47
N ASN A 53 -1.64 -14.26 0.71
CA ASN A 53 -1.67 -14.27 -0.76
C ASN A 53 -0.30 -14.10 -1.47
N ASP A 54 0.83 -14.40 -0.81
CA ASP A 54 2.17 -14.27 -1.41
C ASP A 54 2.68 -15.55 -2.13
N ASN A 55 1.85 -16.58 -2.29
CA ASN A 55 2.17 -17.82 -3.00
C ASN A 55 0.94 -18.33 -3.76
N LEU A 56 0.54 -17.64 -4.82
CA LEU A 56 -0.64 -17.96 -5.64
C LEU A 56 -0.28 -18.70 -6.94
N GLY A 57 1.01 -18.77 -7.28
CA GLY A 57 1.46 -19.41 -8.51
C GLY A 57 0.72 -18.90 -9.75
N ALA A 58 0.12 -19.81 -10.53
CA ALA A 58 -0.62 -19.46 -11.74
C ALA A 58 -1.88 -18.58 -11.52
N GLY A 59 -2.43 -18.55 -10.30
CA GLY A 59 -3.59 -17.72 -9.94
C GLY A 59 -3.24 -16.25 -9.69
N PHE A 60 -1.97 -15.88 -9.76
CA PHE A 60 -1.52 -14.53 -9.40
C PHE A 60 -2.06 -13.44 -10.34
N HIS A 61 -2.17 -13.72 -11.64
CA HIS A 61 -2.79 -12.79 -12.60
C HIS A 61 -4.24 -12.46 -12.21
N ASP A 62 -5.04 -13.47 -11.89
CA ASP A 62 -6.46 -13.30 -11.57
C ASP A 62 -6.63 -12.55 -10.23
N PHE A 63 -5.76 -12.82 -9.26
CA PHE A 63 -5.70 -12.06 -8.01
C PHE A 63 -5.39 -10.57 -8.26
N LEU A 64 -4.36 -10.27 -9.05
CA LEU A 64 -4.03 -8.89 -9.39
C LEU A 64 -5.17 -8.22 -10.16
N LEU A 65 -5.80 -8.91 -11.10
CA LEU A 65 -6.94 -8.40 -11.85
C LEU A 65 -8.12 -8.08 -10.92
N ALA A 66 -8.45 -8.99 -10.00
CA ALA A 66 -9.53 -8.81 -9.03
C ALA A 66 -9.29 -7.60 -8.11
N ALA A 67 -8.05 -7.38 -7.64
CA ALA A 67 -7.70 -6.25 -6.79
C ALA A 67 -7.58 -4.92 -7.57
N LEU A 68 -7.00 -4.95 -8.77
CA LEU A 68 -6.78 -3.73 -9.57
C LEU A 68 -8.08 -3.20 -10.18
N THR A 69 -9.05 -4.05 -10.47
CA THR A 69 -10.33 -3.61 -11.04
C THR A 69 -11.06 -2.61 -10.14
N PRO A 70 -11.37 -2.93 -8.86
CA PRO A 70 -11.98 -1.95 -7.96
C PRO A 70 -11.02 -0.80 -7.60
N THR A 71 -9.70 -1.03 -7.53
CA THR A 71 -8.72 0.05 -7.32
C THR A 71 -8.82 1.12 -8.41
N LEU A 72 -8.85 0.71 -9.69
CA LEU A 72 -8.99 1.63 -10.80
C LEU A 72 -10.35 2.33 -10.79
N ALA A 73 -11.43 1.61 -10.48
CA ALA A 73 -12.79 2.17 -10.42
C ALA A 73 -12.93 3.29 -9.37
N HIS A 74 -12.13 3.24 -8.30
CA HIS A 74 -12.13 4.23 -7.22
C HIS A 74 -11.02 5.29 -7.32
N CYS A 75 -10.34 5.39 -8.48
CA CYS A 75 -9.27 6.37 -8.72
C CYS A 75 -9.51 7.15 -10.01
N ARG A 76 -9.22 8.45 -9.99
CA ARG A 76 -9.29 9.32 -11.19
C ARG A 76 -7.94 9.75 -11.74
N GLY A 77 -6.85 9.51 -11.01
CA GLY A 77 -5.53 10.02 -11.32
C GLY A 77 -4.42 8.99 -11.41
N GLY A 78 -3.21 9.36 -11.03
CA GLY A 78 -2.01 8.52 -11.15
C GLY A 78 -2.05 7.30 -10.25
N ILE A 79 -1.64 6.15 -10.76
CA ILE A 79 -1.58 4.87 -10.06
C ILE A 79 -0.14 4.36 -10.09
N TYR A 80 0.38 4.04 -8.91
CA TYR A 80 1.70 3.47 -8.68
C TYR A 80 1.53 2.11 -8.03
N VAL A 81 2.03 1.05 -8.68
CA VAL A 81 1.97 -0.32 -8.16
C VAL A 81 3.38 -0.88 -8.07
N ALA A 82 3.88 -1.06 -6.85
CA ALA A 82 5.18 -1.70 -6.64
C ALA A 82 5.09 -3.21 -6.91
N MET A 83 6.16 -3.80 -7.43
CA MET A 83 6.19 -5.23 -7.77
C MET A 83 7.61 -5.80 -7.81
N SER A 84 7.72 -7.12 -7.71
CA SER A 84 8.95 -7.83 -8.03
C SER A 84 9.26 -7.76 -9.54
N SER A 85 10.54 -7.65 -9.90
CA SER A 85 10.95 -7.69 -11.31
C SER A 85 10.62 -9.01 -12.02
N SER A 86 10.31 -10.08 -11.28
CA SER A 86 9.89 -11.37 -11.84
C SER A 86 8.45 -11.41 -12.33
N GLU A 87 7.59 -10.49 -11.86
CA GLU A 87 6.14 -10.51 -12.11
C GLU A 87 5.64 -9.28 -12.90
N LEU A 88 6.55 -8.61 -13.63
CA LEU A 88 6.22 -7.35 -14.33
C LEU A 88 5.28 -7.53 -15.50
N ASP A 89 5.41 -8.62 -16.24
CA ASP A 89 4.55 -8.98 -17.36
C ASP A 89 3.13 -9.31 -16.86
N VAL A 90 3.04 -10.07 -15.76
CA VAL A 90 1.78 -10.42 -15.11
C VAL A 90 1.07 -9.15 -14.59
N LEU A 91 1.80 -8.28 -13.87
CA LEU A 91 1.27 -7.01 -13.39
C LEU A 91 0.79 -6.11 -14.53
N GLN A 92 1.61 -5.95 -15.58
CA GLN A 92 1.27 -5.09 -16.71
C GLN A 92 0.03 -5.61 -17.46
N SER A 93 -0.07 -6.94 -17.63
CA SER A 93 -1.23 -7.60 -18.23
C SER A 93 -2.49 -7.35 -17.41
N ALA A 94 -2.45 -7.66 -16.11
CA ALA A 94 -3.59 -7.45 -15.20
C ALA A 94 -4.03 -5.98 -15.15
N PHE A 95 -3.07 -5.04 -15.06
CA PHE A 95 -3.37 -3.60 -15.04
C PHE A 95 -4.09 -3.12 -16.30
N ARG A 96 -3.65 -3.57 -17.48
CA ARG A 96 -4.31 -3.23 -18.75
C ARG A 96 -5.70 -3.87 -18.85
N THR A 97 -5.83 -5.13 -18.45
CA THR A 97 -7.11 -5.86 -18.46
C THR A 97 -8.12 -5.22 -17.51
N ALA A 98 -7.67 -4.71 -16.35
CA ALA A 98 -8.50 -3.95 -15.41
C ALA A 98 -8.94 -2.56 -15.92
N GLY A 99 -8.49 -2.14 -17.12
CA GLY A 99 -8.82 -0.84 -17.72
C GLY A 99 -7.80 0.27 -17.42
N GLY A 100 -6.58 -0.10 -17.02
CA GLY A 100 -5.48 0.83 -16.79
C GLY A 100 -4.72 1.19 -18.07
N LYS A 101 -4.31 2.44 -18.18
CA LYS A 101 -3.38 2.93 -19.21
C LYS A 101 -1.99 2.99 -18.61
N TRP A 102 -1.16 1.99 -18.91
CA TRP A 102 0.24 1.96 -18.50
C TRP A 102 1.06 3.04 -19.23
N SER A 103 1.97 3.69 -18.52
CA SER A 103 2.86 4.74 -19.03
C SER A 103 4.33 4.30 -18.99
N THR A 104 4.85 4.00 -17.82
CA THR A 104 6.25 3.62 -17.61
C THR A 104 6.43 2.75 -16.38
N PHE A 105 7.61 2.14 -16.22
CA PHE A 105 8.10 1.66 -14.94
C PHE A 105 9.05 2.69 -14.34
N ILE A 106 8.81 3.03 -13.08
CA ILE A 106 9.74 3.76 -12.24
C ILE A 106 10.64 2.74 -11.56
N ILE A 107 11.94 3.00 -11.52
CA ILE A 107 12.94 2.11 -10.92
C ILE A 107 13.38 2.69 -9.58
N TRP A 108 12.91 2.10 -8.49
CA TRP A 108 13.49 2.41 -7.19
C TRP A 108 14.84 1.72 -7.06
N ALA A 109 15.92 2.47 -7.29
CA ALA A 109 17.30 2.00 -7.15
C ALA A 109 17.73 2.09 -5.67
N LYS A 110 18.09 0.95 -5.09
CA LYS A 110 18.54 0.82 -3.69
C LYS A 110 20.06 1.05 -3.61
N HIS A 111 20.54 1.56 -2.48
CA HIS A 111 21.98 1.77 -2.25
C HIS A 111 22.77 0.46 -2.07
N THR A 112 22.10 -0.66 -1.77
CA THR A 112 22.68 -1.99 -1.62
C THR A 112 21.82 -3.02 -2.34
N PHE A 113 22.44 -4.06 -2.87
CA PHE A 113 21.73 -5.21 -3.41
C PHE A 113 21.31 -6.19 -2.31
N THR A 114 20.34 -7.06 -2.63
CA THR A 114 19.97 -8.18 -1.77
C THR A 114 20.66 -9.44 -2.28
N LEU A 115 21.51 -10.06 -1.46
CA LEU A 115 22.18 -11.31 -1.81
C LEU A 115 21.15 -12.44 -1.95
N GLY A 116 21.16 -13.12 -3.08
CA GLY A 116 20.30 -14.25 -3.41
C GLY A 116 21.03 -15.28 -4.28
N HIS A 117 20.29 -16.27 -4.78
CA HIS A 117 20.85 -17.35 -5.64
C HIS A 117 20.94 -16.99 -7.13
N ALA A 118 20.45 -15.81 -7.53
CA ALA A 118 20.50 -15.35 -8.91
C ALA A 118 21.91 -14.89 -9.31
N ASP A 119 22.25 -15.01 -10.59
CA ASP A 119 23.55 -14.56 -11.14
C ASP A 119 23.73 -13.04 -10.91
N TYR A 120 22.68 -12.26 -11.18
CA TYR A 120 22.66 -10.83 -10.89
C TYR A 120 21.88 -10.54 -9.62
N GLN A 121 22.51 -9.86 -8.67
CA GLN A 121 21.94 -9.53 -7.39
C GLN A 121 20.94 -8.35 -7.55
N ARG A 122 19.74 -8.50 -6.97
CA ARG A 122 18.65 -7.51 -7.10
C ARG A 122 18.96 -6.25 -6.30
N GLN A 123 19.08 -5.11 -6.99
CA GLN A 123 19.37 -3.79 -6.40
C GLN A 123 18.26 -2.78 -6.65
N PHE A 124 17.19 -3.15 -7.33
CA PHE A 124 16.06 -2.28 -7.58
C PHE A 124 14.72 -2.97 -7.35
N GLU A 125 13.69 -2.16 -7.19
CA GLU A 125 12.30 -2.58 -7.32
C GLU A 125 11.61 -1.70 -8.37
N PRO A 126 10.90 -2.29 -9.33
CA PRO A 126 10.11 -1.55 -10.29
C PRO A 126 8.76 -1.15 -9.68
N ILE A 127 8.26 0.01 -10.11
CA ILE A 127 6.94 0.51 -9.77
C ILE A 127 6.24 0.83 -11.08
N LEU A 128 5.15 0.13 -11.37
CA LEU A 128 4.30 0.45 -12.51
C LEU A 128 3.67 1.81 -12.28
N TYR A 129 3.76 2.71 -13.27
CA TYR A 129 3.07 3.98 -13.30
C TYR A 129 2.10 4.05 -14.47
N GLY A 130 0.87 4.43 -14.17
CA GLY A 130 -0.20 4.60 -15.14
C GLY A 130 -1.39 5.35 -14.54
N TRP A 131 -2.55 5.27 -15.16
CA TRP A 131 -3.81 5.87 -14.69
C TRP A 131 -5.00 5.13 -15.31
N PRO A 132 -6.24 5.27 -14.80
CA PRO A 132 -7.42 4.69 -15.43
C PRO A 132 -7.61 5.22 -16.85
N ALA A 133 -8.00 4.37 -17.80
CA ALA A 133 -8.14 4.76 -19.22
C ALA A 133 -9.14 5.90 -19.44
N TYR A 134 -10.17 6.00 -18.57
CA TYR A 134 -11.15 7.08 -18.53
C TYR A 134 -10.73 8.31 -17.71
N GLY A 135 -9.62 8.18 -16.95
CA GLY A 135 -9.12 9.23 -16.06
C GLY A 135 -8.10 10.16 -16.73
N THR A 136 -7.62 11.12 -15.95
CA THR A 136 -6.53 12.01 -16.32
C THR A 136 -5.31 11.67 -15.49
N ARG A 137 -4.10 11.90 -16.03
CA ARG A 137 -2.90 11.55 -15.27
C ARG A 137 -2.62 12.45 -14.06
N HIS A 138 -3.31 13.57 -13.89
CA HIS A 138 -3.24 14.51 -12.75
C HIS A 138 -1.80 14.74 -12.25
N TRP A 139 -0.93 15.21 -13.13
CA TRP A 139 0.48 15.41 -12.83
C TRP A 139 0.71 16.75 -12.11
N CYS A 140 1.31 16.72 -10.92
CA CYS A 140 1.63 17.87 -10.09
C CYS A 140 3.14 18.10 -9.96
N GLY A 141 3.96 17.12 -10.38
CA GLY A 141 5.41 17.23 -10.34
C GLY A 141 5.99 18.14 -11.43
N ALA A 142 7.23 18.57 -11.25
CA ALA A 142 7.99 19.28 -12.26
C ALA A 142 8.37 18.36 -13.44
N ARG A 143 8.82 18.93 -14.57
CA ARG A 143 9.17 18.16 -15.78
C ARG A 143 10.57 17.52 -15.73
N ASP A 144 11.33 17.78 -14.69
CA ASP A 144 12.66 17.24 -14.42
C ASP A 144 12.66 15.90 -13.65
N GLN A 145 11.47 15.31 -13.44
CA GLN A 145 11.34 14.05 -12.74
C GLN A 145 11.78 12.88 -13.63
N GLY A 146 12.93 12.29 -13.30
CA GLY A 146 13.38 11.03 -13.92
C GLY A 146 12.63 9.81 -13.35
N ASP A 147 12.63 8.73 -14.11
CA ASP A 147 12.02 7.43 -13.75
C ASP A 147 12.95 6.53 -12.92
N VAL A 148 14.19 6.93 -12.65
CA VAL A 148 15.09 6.26 -11.71
C VAL A 148 15.14 7.04 -10.40
N TRP A 149 14.67 6.40 -9.32
CA TRP A 149 14.60 6.99 -7.98
C TRP A 149 15.64 6.37 -7.06
N ASN A 150 16.70 7.12 -6.77
CA ASN A 150 17.76 6.70 -5.85
C ASN A 150 17.35 7.02 -4.41
N ILE A 151 16.69 6.07 -3.74
CA ILE A 151 16.20 6.22 -2.37
C ILE A 151 16.75 5.07 -1.52
N LYS A 152 17.30 5.40 -0.34
CA LYS A 152 17.90 4.41 0.56
C LYS A 152 16.82 3.48 1.15
N LYS A 153 17.13 2.19 1.21
CA LYS A 153 16.30 1.23 1.94
C LYS A 153 16.36 1.55 3.45
N PRO A 154 15.24 1.45 4.20
CA PRO A 154 15.24 1.60 5.64
C PRO A 154 16.21 0.59 6.31
N GLN A 155 16.99 1.05 7.28
CA GLN A 155 17.98 0.20 7.97
C GLN A 155 17.36 -0.73 9.01
N LYS A 156 16.20 -0.37 9.58
CA LYS A 156 15.44 -1.18 10.54
C LYS A 156 14.03 -1.42 10.02
N ASN A 157 13.60 -2.68 10.00
CA ASN A 157 12.26 -3.12 9.57
C ASN A 157 11.62 -3.95 10.68
N ASP A 158 11.45 -3.35 11.87
CA ASP A 158 10.88 -4.06 13.03
C ASP A 158 9.34 -4.20 12.92
N LEU A 159 8.69 -3.39 12.09
CA LEU A 159 7.23 -3.33 11.96
C LEU A 159 6.67 -4.24 10.86
N HIS A 160 7.34 -4.33 9.71
CA HIS A 160 6.90 -5.14 8.57
C HIS A 160 8.09 -5.62 7.75
N PRO A 161 8.13 -6.89 7.27
CA PRO A 161 9.29 -7.45 6.57
C PRO A 161 9.66 -6.71 5.28
N THR A 162 8.69 -6.10 4.59
CA THR A 162 8.86 -5.45 3.28
C THR A 162 8.53 -3.96 3.28
N MET A 163 8.65 -3.28 4.44
CA MET A 163 8.29 -1.86 4.57
C MET A 163 8.99 -0.96 3.54
N LYS A 164 8.21 -0.21 2.77
CA LYS A 164 8.74 0.80 1.83
C LYS A 164 9.21 2.05 2.59
N PRO A 165 10.24 2.76 2.08
CA PRO A 165 10.61 4.07 2.62
C PRO A 165 9.47 5.08 2.50
N VAL A 166 9.22 5.87 3.54
CA VAL A 166 8.24 6.95 3.50
C VAL A 166 8.58 7.95 2.38
N GLU A 167 9.86 8.28 2.19
CA GLU A 167 10.35 9.16 1.12
C GLU A 167 9.95 8.68 -0.28
N LEU A 168 9.94 7.37 -0.53
CA LEU A 168 9.54 6.78 -1.81
C LEU A 168 8.08 7.08 -2.13
N VAL A 169 7.20 6.83 -1.15
CA VAL A 169 5.76 7.03 -1.27
C VAL A 169 5.43 8.52 -1.31
N GLU A 170 6.08 9.33 -0.47
CA GLU A 170 5.93 10.79 -0.46
C GLU A 170 6.26 11.42 -1.81
N ARG A 171 7.33 10.94 -2.49
CA ARG A 171 7.69 11.41 -3.84
C ARG A 171 6.58 11.13 -4.86
N ALA A 172 6.00 9.93 -4.85
CA ALA A 172 4.87 9.61 -5.72
C ALA A 172 3.65 10.50 -5.40
N ILE A 173 3.34 10.68 -4.11
CA ILE A 173 2.22 11.50 -3.64
C ILE A 173 2.37 12.95 -4.13
N ARG A 174 3.53 13.57 -3.94
CA ARG A 174 3.79 14.95 -4.37
C ARG A 174 3.72 15.13 -5.89
N ASN A 175 4.09 14.11 -6.66
CA ASN A 175 4.05 14.14 -8.12
C ASN A 175 2.62 13.98 -8.68
N SER A 176 1.70 13.36 -7.97
CA SER A 176 0.37 13.01 -8.49
C SER A 176 -0.80 13.45 -7.62
N SER A 177 -0.56 14.32 -6.65
CA SER A 177 -1.62 14.89 -5.81
C SER A 177 -1.25 16.26 -5.24
N ARG A 178 -2.25 16.97 -4.70
CA ARG A 178 -2.13 18.25 -3.99
C ARG A 178 -2.48 18.07 -2.51
N PRO A 179 -2.10 18.99 -1.62
CA PRO A 179 -2.61 19.02 -0.25
C PRO A 179 -4.15 18.93 -0.21
N GLY A 180 -4.68 18.10 0.67
CA GLY A 180 -6.11 17.82 0.79
C GLY A 180 -6.64 16.69 -0.08
N ASP A 181 -5.90 16.26 -1.13
CA ASP A 181 -6.29 15.18 -2.02
C ASP A 181 -6.28 13.80 -1.32
N ILE A 182 -7.01 12.85 -1.90
CA ILE A 182 -7.17 11.49 -1.38
C ILE A 182 -6.16 10.55 -2.05
N VAL A 183 -5.40 9.83 -1.23
CA VAL A 183 -4.46 8.77 -1.62
C VAL A 183 -5.03 7.43 -1.20
N LEU A 184 -5.28 6.54 -2.15
CA LEU A 184 -5.74 5.16 -1.90
C LEU A 184 -4.55 4.20 -1.90
N ASP A 185 -4.57 3.26 -0.95
CA ASP A 185 -3.66 2.11 -0.89
C ASP A 185 -4.46 0.85 -0.57
N SER A 186 -4.52 -0.05 -1.54
CA SER A 186 -5.31 -1.29 -1.46
C SER A 186 -4.59 -2.40 -0.67
N PHE A 187 -3.32 -2.20 -0.28
CA PHE A 187 -2.49 -3.14 0.47
C PHE A 187 -1.67 -2.38 1.51
N GLY A 188 -2.34 -1.95 2.59
CA GLY A 188 -1.83 -1.00 3.57
C GLY A 188 -0.54 -1.42 4.29
N GLY A 189 -0.36 -2.73 4.52
CA GLY A 189 0.82 -3.29 5.16
C GLY A 189 1.12 -2.63 6.50
N SER A 190 2.28 -1.99 6.62
CA SER A 190 2.66 -1.25 7.84
C SER A 190 2.17 0.21 7.86
N GLY A 191 1.38 0.67 6.91
CA GLY A 191 0.84 2.04 6.87
C GLY A 191 1.81 3.11 6.37
N THR A 192 2.79 2.74 5.53
CA THR A 192 3.74 3.73 4.99
C THR A 192 3.04 4.82 4.20
N THR A 193 2.01 4.45 3.43
CA THR A 193 1.19 5.40 2.66
C THR A 193 0.42 6.36 3.57
N MET A 194 -0.06 5.90 4.74
CA MET A 194 -0.71 6.77 5.72
C MET A 194 0.25 7.82 6.28
N ILE A 195 1.46 7.41 6.68
CA ILE A 195 2.49 8.32 7.19
C ILE A 195 2.95 9.32 6.12
N ALA A 196 3.14 8.86 4.88
CA ALA A 196 3.52 9.74 3.77
C ALA A 196 2.41 10.75 3.44
N SER A 197 1.15 10.34 3.55
CA SER A 197 -0.03 11.20 3.35
C SER A 197 -0.15 12.24 4.45
N GLU A 198 -0.04 11.85 5.73
CA GLU A 198 -0.02 12.76 6.87
C GLU A 198 1.09 13.82 6.72
N LYS A 199 2.33 13.37 6.47
CA LYS A 199 3.50 14.23 6.29
C LYS A 199 3.35 15.24 5.15
N SER A 200 2.49 14.97 4.19
CA SER A 200 2.32 15.79 2.98
C SER A 200 0.94 16.45 2.86
N ASP A 201 0.15 16.48 3.95
CA ASP A 201 -1.19 17.08 4.02
C ASP A 201 -2.21 16.42 3.07
N ARG A 202 -2.13 15.11 2.84
CA ARG A 202 -3.09 14.34 2.04
C ARG A 202 -3.95 13.47 2.96
N LYS A 203 -5.06 12.97 2.43
CA LYS A 203 -6.00 12.08 3.13
C LYS A 203 -5.79 10.64 2.65
N ALA A 204 -5.28 9.77 3.51
CA ALA A 204 -5.12 8.35 3.18
C ALA A 204 -6.44 7.58 3.30
N ARG A 205 -6.61 6.58 2.42
CA ARG A 205 -7.64 5.55 2.43
C ARG A 205 -6.94 4.21 2.23
N LEU A 206 -6.88 3.37 3.28
CA LEU A 206 -6.11 2.12 3.26
C LEU A 206 -7.02 0.92 3.47
N ILE A 207 -6.77 -0.13 2.69
CA ILE A 207 -7.30 -1.48 2.89
C ILE A 207 -6.16 -2.36 3.40
N GLU A 208 -6.40 -3.13 4.44
CA GLU A 208 -5.45 -4.13 4.95
C GLU A 208 -6.22 -5.39 5.35
N LEU A 209 -5.76 -6.55 4.87
CA LEU A 209 -6.43 -7.83 5.08
C LEU A 209 -6.21 -8.37 6.49
N ASP A 210 -4.98 -8.24 7.01
CA ASP A 210 -4.63 -8.77 8.33
C ASP A 210 -4.97 -7.74 9.43
N PRO A 211 -5.90 -8.07 10.36
CA PRO A 211 -6.28 -7.16 11.44
C PRO A 211 -5.10 -6.76 12.34
N LYS A 212 -4.05 -7.60 12.43
CA LYS A 212 -2.83 -7.26 13.18
C LYS A 212 -2.07 -6.10 12.54
N TYR A 213 -2.04 -6.06 11.21
CA TYR A 213 -1.42 -4.95 10.49
C TYR A 213 -2.30 -3.70 10.49
N VAL A 214 -3.63 -3.84 10.54
CA VAL A 214 -4.52 -2.68 10.79
C VAL A 214 -4.16 -2.02 12.13
N ASP A 215 -3.96 -2.80 13.20
CA ASP A 215 -3.50 -2.29 14.50
C ASP A 215 -2.13 -1.60 14.40
N VAL A 216 -1.19 -2.17 13.63
CA VAL A 216 0.13 -1.55 13.38
C VAL A 216 -0.01 -0.21 12.67
N ILE A 217 -0.86 -0.13 11.64
CA ILE A 217 -1.13 1.11 10.90
C ILE A 217 -1.64 2.20 11.84
N VAL A 218 -2.66 1.87 12.64
CA VAL A 218 -3.30 2.84 13.55
C VAL A 218 -2.32 3.33 14.61
N ARG A 219 -1.62 2.43 15.30
CA ARG A 219 -0.62 2.80 16.33
C ARG A 219 0.48 3.67 15.74
N ARG A 220 1.04 3.26 14.61
CA ARG A 220 2.10 4.00 13.93
C ARG A 220 1.67 5.42 13.56
N TRP A 221 0.41 5.57 13.11
CA TRP A 221 -0.12 6.90 12.81
C TRP A 221 -0.35 7.71 14.10
N GLN A 222 -0.92 7.13 15.15
CA GLN A 222 -1.10 7.81 16.45
C GLN A 222 0.24 8.33 17.00
N ASP A 223 1.29 7.47 16.94
CA ASP A 223 2.64 7.84 17.40
C ASP A 223 3.24 8.97 16.56
N TYR A 224 2.97 8.98 15.25
CA TYR A 224 3.51 9.98 14.34
C TYR A 224 2.77 11.32 14.43
N ALA A 225 1.45 11.28 14.42
CA ALA A 225 0.59 12.47 14.38
C ALA A 225 0.36 13.08 15.77
N GLY A 226 0.61 12.35 16.85
CA GLY A 226 0.28 12.75 18.21
C GLY A 226 -1.24 12.88 18.45
N ALA A 227 -2.05 12.17 17.66
CA ALA A 227 -3.50 12.23 17.68
C ALA A 227 -4.11 10.86 17.94
N GLN A 228 -5.37 10.81 18.38
CA GLN A 228 -6.07 9.58 18.71
C GLN A 228 -6.95 9.12 17.55
N ALA A 229 -6.83 7.84 17.16
CA ALA A 229 -7.72 7.20 16.20
C ALA A 229 -9.03 6.75 16.88
N THR A 230 -10.13 6.82 16.14
CA THR A 230 -11.45 6.40 16.63
C THR A 230 -12.11 5.44 15.64
N ARG A 231 -12.93 4.51 16.16
CA ARG A 231 -13.77 3.65 15.33
C ARG A 231 -14.91 4.48 14.70
N GLN A 232 -15.09 4.38 13.39
CA GLN A 232 -16.04 5.22 12.66
C GLN A 232 -17.50 4.98 13.06
N SER A 233 -17.88 3.75 13.46
CA SER A 233 -19.27 3.39 13.75
C SER A 233 -19.83 4.03 15.02
N ASP A 234 -18.98 4.28 16.04
CA ASP A 234 -19.41 4.71 17.36
C ASP A 234 -18.49 5.75 18.03
N GLY A 235 -17.39 6.12 17.37
CA GLY A 235 -16.44 7.10 17.90
C GLY A 235 -15.55 6.59 19.04
N VAL A 236 -15.58 5.28 19.35
CA VAL A 236 -14.76 4.72 20.43
C VAL A 236 -13.28 4.82 20.07
N ALA A 237 -12.46 5.29 21.01
CA ALA A 237 -11.02 5.42 20.83
C ALA A 237 -10.36 4.05 20.60
N PHE A 238 -9.38 3.98 19.69
CA PHE A 238 -8.67 2.75 19.39
C PHE A 238 -8.02 2.12 20.64
N ASP A 239 -7.41 2.92 21.48
CA ASP A 239 -6.74 2.43 22.70
C ASP A 239 -7.71 1.78 23.70
N ALA A 240 -8.95 2.26 23.76
CA ALA A 240 -9.99 1.64 24.59
C ALA A 240 -10.39 0.24 24.05
N LEU A 241 -10.42 0.07 22.72
CA LEU A 241 -10.73 -1.22 22.07
C LEU A 241 -9.65 -2.27 22.27
N VAL A 242 -8.39 -1.85 22.38
CA VAL A 242 -7.25 -2.76 22.58
C VAL A 242 -7.18 -3.27 24.02
N SER A 243 -7.69 -2.48 24.97
CA SER A 243 -7.61 -2.77 26.42
C SER A 243 -8.66 -3.75 26.92
N GLU A 244 -9.68 -4.09 26.12
CA GLU A 244 -10.72 -5.04 26.52
C GLU A 244 -10.25 -6.49 26.43
N PRO A 245 -10.42 -7.31 27.50
CA PRO A 245 -10.13 -8.75 27.46
C PRO A 245 -11.08 -9.43 26.46
N GLY A 246 -10.56 -9.98 25.35
CA GLY A 246 -11.33 -10.60 24.27
C GLY A 246 -11.50 -9.74 23.01
N GLY A 247 -10.96 -8.53 22.96
CA GLY A 247 -11.11 -7.59 21.86
C GLY A 247 -10.45 -7.98 20.51
N LEU A 248 -9.82 -9.15 20.40
CA LEU A 248 -9.15 -9.61 19.20
C LEU A 248 -10.01 -10.49 18.27
N GLU A 249 -11.14 -11.03 18.74
CA GLU A 249 -11.92 -12.03 18.00
C GLU A 249 -13.11 -11.49 17.18
N ASN A 250 -13.54 -10.22 17.38
CA ASN A 250 -14.70 -9.63 16.69
C ASN A 250 -14.39 -8.23 16.09
N ARG A 251 -13.39 -8.15 15.21
CA ARG A 251 -13.02 -6.86 14.61
C ARG A 251 -13.43 -6.75 13.14
N GLU A 252 -14.69 -6.43 12.90
CA GLU A 252 -15.07 -5.63 11.72
C GLU A 252 -14.74 -4.17 12.03
N ALA A 253 -13.54 -3.72 11.72
CA ALA A 253 -13.09 -2.39 12.10
C ALA A 253 -12.93 -1.49 10.88
N VAL A 254 -13.89 -0.60 10.68
CA VAL A 254 -13.66 0.64 9.93
C VAL A 254 -13.18 1.69 10.92
N GLY A 255 -11.89 1.99 10.94
CA GLY A 255 -11.33 3.06 11.78
C GLY A 255 -11.27 4.39 11.01
N ARG A 256 -11.95 5.43 11.49
CA ARG A 256 -11.76 6.80 11.03
C ARG A 256 -10.70 7.47 11.89
N VAL A 257 -9.66 7.98 11.24
CA VAL A 257 -8.64 8.80 11.86
C VAL A 257 -9.06 10.26 11.62
N ALA A 258 -9.60 10.92 12.65
CA ALA A 258 -10.06 12.30 12.54
C ALA A 258 -8.97 13.26 12.99
N ASN A 259 -8.59 14.21 12.12
CA ASN A 259 -8.13 15.53 12.54
C ASN A 259 -9.29 16.50 12.28
N GLU A 260 -9.97 16.94 13.36
CA GLU A 260 -10.80 18.13 13.33
C GLU A 260 -9.95 19.29 13.85
N THR A 261 -9.47 20.11 12.96
CA THR A 261 -9.19 21.55 13.16
C THR A 261 -9.36 22.25 11.85
#